data_2c80879d5228122931b87d9b3976c881
#
_entry.id   2c80879d5228122931b87d9b3976c881
#
_cell.length_a   1.000
_cell.length_b   1.000
_cell.length_c   1.000
_cell.angle_alpha   90.00
_cell.angle_beta   90.00
_cell.angle_gamma   90.00
#
_symmetry.space_group_name_H-M   'P 1'
#
loop_
_entity.id
_entity.type
_entity.pdbx_description
1 polymer ?
#
loop_
_entity_poly.entity_id
_entity_poly.type
_entity_poly.pdbx_seq_one_letter_code
_entity_poly.pdbx_strand_id
1 'polypeptide(L)'
;HSLFAAVLLERLPMYAKLYGATLHGIDGCIITVEVDISQGLPVFDIVGLPNQSVKEARERVRAAIKNSGYEFPMRRIVVNLAPATIRKSSAGLDLAIALGVLIASGQIKGRKASISALLKNSLFMGELALDGSLLPTFGTLAMSLAGLDSNYSTIFTSVENSQNLKAIPKLTIYGESSLLHIISILEKRAKSKCSKVNKEIISKSTSSKNQNYNQSVELLEPYESVDYINEDNCVDIGTNQIYTVDFSDVQGQELGKRAM
;
A
#
# COMPACT_ATOMS: atom_id res chain seq x y z
N HIS A 1 40.52 -9.44 12.21
CA HIS A 1 39.89 -8.91 10.97
C HIS A 1 38.46 -9.43 10.75
N SER A 2 38.04 -10.58 11.32
CA SER A 2 36.67 -11.12 11.11
C SER A 2 35.60 -10.47 11.98
N LEU A 3 35.93 -9.94 13.16
CA LEU A 3 34.97 -9.29 14.07
C LEU A 3 34.52 -7.89 13.54
N PHE A 4 35.40 -7.18 12.85
CA PHE A 4 35.07 -5.88 12.26
C PHE A 4 34.14 -5.99 11.05
N ALA A 5 34.22 -7.07 10.27
CA ALA A 5 33.31 -7.36 9.17
C ALA A 5 31.91 -7.73 9.66
N ALA A 6 31.78 -8.42 10.78
CA ALA A 6 30.49 -8.77 11.39
C ALA A 6 29.74 -7.52 11.92
N VAL A 7 30.46 -6.54 12.50
CA VAL A 7 29.88 -5.29 13.02
C VAL A 7 29.42 -4.34 11.90
N LEU A 8 30.02 -4.44 10.70
CA LEU A 8 29.58 -3.64 9.54
C LEU A 8 28.34 -4.22 8.82
N LEU A 9 28.03 -5.50 9.06
CA LEU A 9 26.88 -6.17 8.42
C LEU A 9 25.54 -5.89 9.10
N GLU A 10 25.52 -5.31 10.30
CA GLU A 10 24.31 -5.09 11.10
C GLU A 10 23.69 -3.67 10.99
N ARG A 11 24.11 -2.83 10.09
CA ARG A 11 23.35 -1.61 9.77
C ARG A 11 22.28 -1.92 8.72
N LEU A 12 21.28 -2.73 9.11
CA LEU A 12 20.00 -2.75 8.43
C LEU A 12 19.47 -1.30 8.41
N PRO A 13 18.90 -0.80 7.30
CA PRO A 13 18.29 0.51 7.30
C PRO A 13 17.10 0.44 8.24
N MET A 14 17.25 1.00 9.41
CA MET A 14 16.22 1.10 10.44
C MET A 14 15.18 2.16 10.07
N TYR A 15 15.04 2.47 8.78
CA TYR A 15 14.13 3.45 8.24
C TYR A 15 13.35 2.88 7.05
N ALA A 16 12.04 3.16 7.01
CA ALA A 16 11.18 2.85 5.89
C ALA A 16 10.24 4.03 5.59
N LYS A 17 9.92 4.22 4.31
CA LYS A 17 8.98 5.23 3.85
C LYS A 17 7.95 4.58 2.95
N LEU A 18 6.68 4.72 3.32
CA LEU A 18 5.52 4.22 2.60
C LEU A 18 4.50 5.33 2.43
N TYR A 19 3.45 5.02 1.70
CA TYR A 19 2.36 5.96 1.47
C TYR A 19 1.03 5.28 1.76
N GLY A 20 0.19 5.97 2.51
CA GLY A 20 -1.21 5.64 2.74
C GLY A 20 -2.07 6.82 2.38
N ALA A 21 -3.34 6.78 2.73
CA ALA A 21 -4.24 7.91 2.55
C ALA A 21 -5.24 8.02 3.70
N THR A 22 -5.79 9.20 3.88
CA THR A 22 -6.88 9.50 4.82
C THR A 22 -7.90 10.41 4.15
N LEU A 23 -9.07 10.55 4.76
CA LEU A 23 -10.04 11.55 4.33
C LEU A 23 -9.82 12.87 5.06
N HIS A 24 -10.02 13.97 4.34
CA HIS A 24 -10.21 15.31 4.88
C HIS A 24 -11.50 15.90 4.30
N GLY A 25 -12.55 15.89 5.11
CA GLY A 25 -13.91 16.08 4.59
C GLY A 25 -14.30 14.92 3.68
N ILE A 26 -14.59 15.21 2.41
CA ILE A 26 -14.90 14.22 1.36
C ILE A 26 -13.69 13.89 0.49
N ASP A 27 -12.60 14.64 0.59
CA ASP A 27 -11.42 14.50 -0.26
C ASP A 27 -10.42 13.51 0.31
N GLY A 28 -9.80 12.73 -0.57
CA GLY A 28 -8.68 11.89 -0.22
C GLY A 28 -7.40 12.71 -0.08
N CYS A 29 -6.63 12.44 0.97
CA CYS A 29 -5.32 13.07 1.20
C CYS A 29 -4.24 12.01 1.37
N ILE A 30 -3.15 12.13 0.61
CA ILE A 30 -2.02 11.22 0.70
C ILE A 30 -1.22 11.50 1.98
N ILE A 31 -0.91 10.44 2.69
CA ILE A 31 -0.12 10.48 3.92
C ILE A 31 1.17 9.71 3.70
N THR A 32 2.28 10.39 3.91
CA THR A 32 3.59 9.74 4.02
C THR A 32 3.70 9.10 5.40
N VAL A 33 4.02 7.82 5.42
CA VAL A 33 4.27 7.02 6.63
C VAL A 33 5.77 6.74 6.68
N GLU A 34 6.47 7.37 7.60
CA GLU A 34 7.89 7.21 7.82
C GLU A 34 8.10 6.45 9.14
N VAL A 35 8.83 5.36 9.09
CA VAL A 35 9.11 4.53 10.26
C VAL A 35 10.62 4.54 10.51
N ASP A 36 11.01 4.97 11.70
CA ASP A 36 12.38 4.89 12.20
C ASP A 36 12.45 3.93 13.39
N ILE A 37 13.44 3.03 13.35
CA ILE A 37 13.73 2.11 14.45
C ILE A 37 15.14 2.41 14.95
N SER A 38 15.27 2.85 16.18
CA SER A 38 16.53 3.22 16.80
C SER A 38 16.82 2.41 18.06
N GLN A 39 18.08 2.43 18.50
CA GLN A 39 18.45 1.83 19.78
C GLN A 39 17.85 2.65 20.92
N GLY A 40 17.42 1.98 21.98
CA GLY A 40 16.85 2.62 23.17
C GLY A 40 15.81 1.74 23.86
N LEU A 41 15.16 2.30 24.86
CA LEU A 41 14.05 1.63 25.55
C LEU A 41 12.93 1.33 24.56
N PRO A 42 12.29 0.16 24.64
CA PRO A 42 11.18 -0.21 23.76
C PRO A 42 10.00 0.76 23.92
N VAL A 43 9.81 1.58 22.90
CA VAL A 43 8.70 2.53 22.79
C VAL A 43 8.15 2.47 21.38
N PHE A 44 6.84 2.59 21.24
CA PHE A 44 6.19 2.69 19.93
C PHE A 44 5.33 3.95 19.89
N ASP A 45 5.85 5.00 19.25
CA ASP A 45 5.21 6.30 19.15
C ASP A 45 4.73 6.60 17.73
N ILE A 46 3.55 7.22 17.61
CA ILE A 46 3.01 7.73 16.36
C ILE A 46 2.84 9.25 16.49
N VAL A 47 3.49 10.00 15.61
CA VAL A 47 3.49 11.47 15.58
C VAL A 47 2.91 11.99 14.25
N GLY A 48 2.61 13.29 14.16
CA GLY A 48 2.03 13.89 12.95
C GLY A 48 0.51 14.10 13.04
N LEU A 49 0.01 14.60 14.18
CA LEU A 49 -1.41 14.85 14.48
C LEU A 49 -2.33 13.59 14.32
N PRO A 50 -1.97 12.45 14.91
CA PRO A 50 -2.86 11.30 14.93
C PRO A 50 -4.07 11.60 15.84
N ASN A 51 -5.28 11.17 15.42
CA ASN A 51 -6.42 11.12 16.32
C ASN A 51 -6.35 9.91 17.26
N GLN A 52 -7.37 9.70 18.08
CA GLN A 52 -7.40 8.57 19.03
C GLN A 52 -7.35 7.22 18.32
N SER A 53 -8.12 7.02 17.24
CA SER A 53 -8.11 5.76 16.47
C SER A 53 -6.73 5.41 15.91
N VAL A 54 -5.97 6.41 15.43
CA VAL A 54 -4.61 6.21 14.93
C VAL A 54 -3.63 5.95 16.07
N LYS A 55 -3.85 6.54 17.25
CA LYS A 55 -3.05 6.20 18.45
C LYS A 55 -3.28 4.77 18.90
N GLU A 56 -4.51 4.28 18.82
CA GLU A 56 -4.87 2.88 19.12
C GLU A 56 -4.30 1.87 18.09
N ALA A 57 -3.97 2.33 16.88
CA ALA A 57 -3.28 1.52 15.88
C ALA A 57 -2.01 0.85 16.41
N ARG A 58 -1.33 1.43 17.43
CA ARG A 58 -0.14 0.83 18.04
C ARG A 58 -0.39 -0.59 18.52
N GLU A 59 -1.50 -0.82 19.22
CA GLU A 59 -1.82 -2.14 19.76
C GLU A 59 -2.28 -3.10 18.66
N ARG A 60 -3.10 -2.62 17.70
CA ARG A 60 -3.54 -3.43 16.55
C ARG A 60 -2.35 -3.86 15.69
N VAL A 61 -1.49 -2.94 15.31
CA VAL A 61 -0.29 -3.21 14.50
C VAL A 61 0.66 -4.18 15.19
N ARG A 62 0.91 -3.97 16.50
CA ARG A 62 1.76 -4.86 17.29
C ARG A 62 1.22 -6.29 17.32
N ALA A 63 -0.07 -6.44 17.60
CA ALA A 63 -0.72 -7.75 17.65
C ALA A 63 -0.76 -8.40 16.26
N ALA A 64 -1.17 -7.67 15.22
CA ALA A 64 -1.24 -8.15 13.85
C ALA A 64 0.11 -8.65 13.33
N ILE A 65 1.20 -7.93 13.58
CA ILE A 65 2.56 -8.36 13.21
C ILE A 65 2.91 -9.69 13.88
N LYS A 66 2.68 -9.80 15.20
CA LYS A 66 2.99 -11.03 15.95
C LYS A 66 2.14 -12.22 15.49
N ASN A 67 0.84 -12.00 15.32
CA ASN A 67 -0.09 -13.06 14.93
C ASN A 67 0.07 -13.46 13.45
N SER A 68 0.70 -12.61 12.63
CA SER A 68 1.14 -12.95 11.27
C SER A 68 2.48 -13.72 11.23
N GLY A 69 3.06 -14.09 12.38
CA GLY A 69 4.29 -14.88 12.45
C GLY A 69 5.60 -14.07 12.32
N TYR A 70 5.52 -12.76 12.52
CA TYR A 70 6.68 -11.86 12.51
C TYR A 70 7.01 -11.34 13.91
N GLU A 71 8.25 -10.89 14.10
CA GLU A 71 8.68 -10.30 15.36
C GLU A 71 8.37 -8.80 15.40
N PHE A 72 7.77 -8.33 16.51
CA PHE A 72 7.68 -6.91 16.77
C PHE A 72 8.99 -6.44 17.44
N PRO A 73 9.74 -5.48 16.85
CA PRO A 73 11.05 -5.10 17.34
C PRO A 73 10.98 -4.54 18.76
N MET A 74 11.81 -5.08 19.67
CA MET A 74 11.97 -4.60 21.06
C MET A 74 12.97 -3.44 21.10
N ARG A 75 12.65 -2.35 20.36
CA ARG A 75 13.48 -1.16 20.20
C ARG A 75 12.60 0.10 20.22
N ARG A 76 13.18 1.27 20.16
CA ARG A 76 12.45 2.50 20.00
C ARG A 76 11.97 2.62 18.56
N ILE A 77 10.66 2.65 18.37
CA ILE A 77 9.99 2.81 17.06
C ILE A 77 9.26 4.14 17.06
N VAL A 78 9.53 4.97 16.07
CA VAL A 78 8.82 6.22 15.85
C VAL A 78 8.21 6.18 14.45
N VAL A 79 6.90 6.42 14.37
CA VAL A 79 6.17 6.54 13.11
C VAL A 79 5.75 7.99 12.94
N ASN A 80 6.25 8.63 11.89
CA ASN A 80 5.84 9.98 11.51
C ASN A 80 4.82 9.93 10.37
N LEU A 81 3.69 10.61 10.56
CA LEU A 81 2.61 10.73 9.57
C LEU A 81 2.59 12.15 9.00
N ALA A 82 3.13 12.33 7.81
CA ALA A 82 3.21 13.64 7.16
C ALA A 82 2.15 13.81 6.05
N PRO A 83 1.64 15.04 5.83
CA PRO A 83 1.97 16.29 6.50
C PRO A 83 1.29 16.43 7.88
N ALA A 84 1.95 17.10 8.83
CA ALA A 84 1.39 17.32 10.17
C ALA A 84 0.21 18.32 10.20
N THR A 85 -0.07 19.01 9.10
CA THR A 85 -1.19 19.97 8.98
C THR A 85 -2.55 19.28 8.85
N ILE A 86 -2.58 18.03 8.40
CA ILE A 86 -3.82 17.26 8.19
C ILE A 86 -4.02 16.32 9.39
N ARG A 87 -5.21 16.39 10.00
CA ARG A 87 -5.59 15.46 11.06
C ARG A 87 -5.92 14.09 10.47
N LYS A 88 -5.23 13.04 10.93
CA LYS A 88 -5.46 11.67 10.48
C LYS A 88 -6.58 11.07 11.32
N SER A 89 -7.68 10.72 10.66
CA SER A 89 -8.94 10.35 11.32
C SER A 89 -9.36 8.89 11.14
N SER A 90 -8.62 8.09 10.36
CA SER A 90 -9.01 6.72 10.08
C SER A 90 -7.95 5.69 10.48
N ALA A 91 -8.40 4.50 10.85
CA ALA A 91 -7.55 3.33 11.09
C ALA A 91 -6.94 2.75 9.77
N GLY A 92 -7.30 3.30 8.62
CA GLY A 92 -6.83 2.86 7.31
C GLY A 92 -5.32 2.96 7.07
N LEU A 93 -4.57 3.56 8.00
CA LEU A 93 -3.10 3.63 7.96
C LEU A 93 -2.41 2.44 8.64
N ASP A 94 -3.15 1.55 9.31
CA ASP A 94 -2.59 0.41 10.05
C ASP A 94 -1.72 -0.47 9.15
N LEU A 95 -2.20 -0.78 7.93
CA LEU A 95 -1.45 -1.58 6.95
C LEU A 95 -0.11 -0.93 6.59
N ALA A 96 -0.11 0.37 6.30
CA ALA A 96 1.11 1.10 5.95
C ALA A 96 2.10 1.15 7.12
N ILE A 97 1.61 1.33 8.35
CA ILE A 97 2.43 1.34 9.57
C ILE A 97 3.05 -0.04 9.81
N ALA A 98 2.26 -1.12 9.74
CA ALA A 98 2.73 -2.48 9.95
C ALA A 98 3.83 -2.87 8.94
N LEU A 99 3.58 -2.62 7.65
CA LEU A 99 4.57 -2.87 6.60
C LEU A 99 5.82 -2.02 6.78
N GLY A 100 5.66 -0.76 7.21
CA GLY A 100 6.78 0.13 7.53
C GLY A 100 7.69 -0.44 8.62
N VAL A 101 7.11 -0.95 9.71
CA VAL A 101 7.85 -1.60 10.82
C VAL A 101 8.58 -2.84 10.31
N LEU A 102 7.93 -3.69 9.52
CA LEU A 102 8.52 -4.92 8.98
C LEU A 102 9.64 -4.65 7.98
N ILE A 103 9.51 -3.62 7.14
CA ILE A 103 10.54 -3.21 6.19
C ILE A 103 11.73 -2.59 6.92
N ALA A 104 11.48 -1.67 7.86
CA ALA A 104 12.53 -1.02 8.64
C ALA A 104 13.33 -2.02 9.49
N SER A 105 12.65 -3.04 10.05
CA SER A 105 13.30 -4.13 10.80
C SER A 105 13.96 -5.18 9.90
N GLY A 106 13.83 -5.09 8.58
CA GLY A 106 14.47 -5.99 7.62
C GLY A 106 13.84 -7.39 7.55
N GLN A 107 12.62 -7.57 8.03
CA GLN A 107 11.94 -8.87 8.06
C GLN A 107 11.29 -9.24 6.71
N ILE A 108 10.99 -8.28 5.85
CA ILE A 108 10.46 -8.55 4.50
C ILE A 108 11.61 -8.94 3.58
N LYS A 109 11.53 -10.17 3.02
CA LYS A 109 12.57 -10.75 2.17
C LYS A 109 12.53 -10.16 0.78
N GLY A 110 13.69 -9.74 0.26
CA GLY A 110 13.82 -9.24 -1.09
C GLY A 110 14.93 -8.21 -1.25
N ARG A 111 15.22 -7.82 -2.49
CA ARG A 111 16.22 -6.78 -2.75
C ARG A 111 15.65 -5.41 -2.35
N LYS A 112 16.38 -4.68 -1.51
CA LYS A 112 15.97 -3.35 -1.02
C LYS A 112 15.57 -2.40 -2.15
N ALA A 113 16.35 -2.37 -3.23
CA ALA A 113 16.05 -1.54 -4.40
C ALA A 113 14.72 -1.92 -5.08
N SER A 114 14.40 -3.23 -5.16
CA SER A 114 13.15 -3.70 -5.73
C SER A 114 11.96 -3.37 -4.85
N ILE A 115 12.08 -3.56 -3.55
CA ILE A 115 11.05 -3.17 -2.57
C ILE A 115 10.84 -1.65 -2.63
N SER A 116 11.89 -0.84 -2.56
CA SER A 116 11.79 0.63 -2.64
C SER A 116 11.12 1.10 -3.94
N ALA A 117 11.40 0.46 -5.07
CA ALA A 117 10.76 0.78 -6.34
C ALA A 117 9.26 0.44 -6.36
N LEU A 118 8.84 -0.65 -5.70
CA LEU A 118 7.43 -1.00 -5.54
C LEU A 118 6.69 0.01 -4.66
N LEU A 119 7.31 0.42 -3.55
CA LEU A 119 6.69 1.31 -2.58
C LEU A 119 6.44 2.72 -3.14
N LYS A 120 7.29 3.20 -4.05
CA LYS A 120 7.22 4.58 -4.58
C LYS A 120 5.90 4.93 -5.24
N ASN A 121 5.25 3.97 -5.91
CA ASN A 121 4.03 4.20 -6.67
C ASN A 121 2.83 3.46 -6.05
N SER A 122 2.96 3.01 -4.80
CA SER A 122 1.95 2.21 -4.11
C SER A 122 1.35 2.94 -2.93
N LEU A 123 0.03 2.85 -2.78
CA LEU A 123 -0.70 3.23 -1.58
C LEU A 123 -1.12 1.97 -0.81
N PHE A 124 -0.99 2.03 0.50
CA PHE A 124 -1.36 0.98 1.42
C PHE A 124 -2.49 1.47 2.31
N MET A 125 -3.69 0.92 2.12
CA MET A 125 -4.90 1.35 2.80
C MET A 125 -5.65 0.15 3.38
N GLY A 126 -5.73 0.07 4.70
CA GLY A 126 -6.46 -1.00 5.39
C GLY A 126 -6.30 -0.91 6.89
N GLU A 127 -7.36 -1.22 7.61
CA GLU A 127 -7.34 -1.42 9.05
C GLU A 127 -6.91 -2.87 9.34
N LEU A 128 -6.14 -3.09 10.39
CA LEU A 128 -5.72 -4.41 10.82
C LEU A 128 -6.49 -4.86 12.06
N ALA A 129 -7.07 -6.05 11.99
CA ALA A 129 -7.52 -6.76 13.17
C ALA A 129 -6.31 -7.35 13.93
N LEU A 130 -6.54 -7.74 15.19
CA LEU A 130 -5.47 -8.26 16.06
C LEU A 130 -4.86 -9.57 15.55
N ASP A 131 -5.61 -10.37 14.80
CA ASP A 131 -5.17 -11.62 14.18
C ASP A 131 -4.36 -11.43 12.89
N GLY A 132 -4.26 -10.18 12.40
CA GLY A 132 -3.57 -9.82 11.17
C GLY A 132 -4.47 -9.84 9.93
N SER A 133 -5.78 -10.05 10.07
CA SER A 133 -6.74 -9.88 8.98
C SER A 133 -6.87 -8.42 8.58
N LEU A 134 -7.10 -8.18 7.28
CA LEU A 134 -7.20 -6.85 6.70
C LEU A 134 -8.68 -6.48 6.55
N LEU A 135 -9.10 -5.48 7.30
CA LEU A 135 -10.46 -4.97 7.35
C LEU A 135 -10.66 -3.82 6.34
N PRO A 136 -11.89 -3.66 5.84
CA PRO A 136 -12.21 -2.54 4.94
C PRO A 136 -12.12 -1.21 5.67
N THR A 137 -11.74 -0.18 4.92
CA THR A 137 -11.70 1.21 5.37
C THR A 137 -12.69 2.06 4.61
N PHE A 138 -13.25 3.05 5.29
CA PHE A 138 -14.18 3.99 4.68
C PHE A 138 -13.45 4.98 3.77
N GLY A 139 -14.10 5.37 2.65
CA GLY A 139 -13.61 6.42 1.76
C GLY A 139 -12.48 6.01 0.83
N THR A 140 -12.23 4.71 0.64
CA THR A 140 -11.15 4.21 -0.24
C THR A 140 -11.28 4.71 -1.68
N LEU A 141 -12.49 4.96 -2.18
CA LEU A 141 -12.70 5.51 -3.52
C LEU A 141 -12.07 6.91 -3.64
N ALA A 142 -12.43 7.84 -2.77
CA ALA A 142 -11.89 9.20 -2.78
C ALA A 142 -10.36 9.20 -2.56
N MET A 143 -9.87 8.37 -1.63
CA MET A 143 -8.44 8.20 -1.38
C MET A 143 -7.70 7.63 -2.59
N SER A 144 -8.30 6.71 -3.34
CA SER A 144 -7.71 6.11 -4.54
C SER A 144 -7.64 7.10 -5.69
N LEU A 145 -8.69 7.91 -5.88
CA LEU A 145 -8.70 8.98 -6.89
C LEU A 145 -7.61 10.02 -6.60
N ALA A 146 -7.51 10.50 -5.35
CA ALA A 146 -6.44 11.41 -4.94
C ALA A 146 -5.04 10.78 -5.12
N GLY A 147 -4.94 9.46 -4.93
CA GLY A 147 -3.73 8.70 -5.22
C GLY A 147 -3.37 8.72 -6.70
N LEU A 148 -4.34 8.49 -7.57
CA LEU A 148 -4.14 8.50 -9.02
C LEU A 148 -3.68 9.88 -9.50
N ASP A 149 -4.31 10.95 -9.02
CA ASP A 149 -3.92 12.34 -9.32
C ASP A 149 -2.48 12.66 -8.84
N SER A 150 -2.03 12.00 -7.79
CA SER A 150 -0.68 12.11 -7.24
C SER A 150 0.32 11.08 -7.81
N ASN A 151 -0.03 10.42 -8.94
CA ASN A 151 0.78 9.40 -9.64
C ASN A 151 1.01 8.10 -8.86
N TYR A 152 0.14 7.74 -7.93
CA TYR A 152 0.10 6.42 -7.33
C TYR A 152 -0.83 5.51 -8.14
N SER A 153 -0.27 4.55 -8.86
CA SER A 153 -1.01 3.65 -9.75
C SER A 153 -1.27 2.26 -9.15
N THR A 154 -0.71 1.98 -7.98
CA THR A 154 -0.85 0.67 -7.33
C THR A 154 -1.48 0.84 -5.95
N ILE A 155 -2.51 0.05 -5.66
CA ILE A 155 -3.23 0.11 -4.39
C ILE A 155 -3.26 -1.26 -3.74
N PHE A 156 -2.87 -1.32 -2.47
CA PHE A 156 -3.00 -2.48 -1.59
C PHE A 156 -4.08 -2.19 -0.56
N THR A 157 -5.11 -3.02 -0.51
CA THR A 157 -6.27 -2.81 0.36
C THR A 157 -6.96 -4.14 0.70
N SER A 158 -8.08 -4.10 1.46
CA SER A 158 -8.88 -5.28 1.73
C SER A 158 -9.61 -5.79 0.48
N VAL A 159 -9.98 -7.07 0.49
CA VAL A 159 -10.79 -7.69 -0.58
C VAL A 159 -12.06 -6.89 -0.85
N GLU A 160 -12.76 -6.48 0.21
CA GLU A 160 -14.03 -5.73 0.10
C GLU A 160 -13.82 -4.36 -0.57
N ASN A 161 -12.83 -3.59 -0.13
CA ASN A 161 -12.52 -2.30 -0.74
C ASN A 161 -12.07 -2.45 -2.19
N SER A 162 -11.33 -3.51 -2.52
CA SER A 162 -10.84 -3.75 -3.88
C SER A 162 -11.97 -3.88 -4.90
N GLN A 163 -13.11 -4.46 -4.50
CA GLN A 163 -14.27 -4.63 -5.38
C GLN A 163 -14.83 -3.28 -5.83
N ASN A 164 -14.89 -2.31 -4.92
CA ASN A 164 -15.41 -0.97 -5.20
C ASN A 164 -14.46 -0.15 -6.10
N LEU A 165 -13.18 -0.51 -6.15
CA LEU A 165 -12.16 0.21 -6.91
C LEU A 165 -11.97 -0.32 -8.33
N LYS A 166 -12.52 -1.49 -8.68
CA LYS A 166 -12.36 -2.12 -10.01
C LYS A 166 -12.83 -1.23 -11.17
N ALA A 167 -13.75 -0.32 -10.91
CA ALA A 167 -14.26 0.61 -11.91
C ALA A 167 -13.30 1.77 -12.25
N ILE A 168 -12.22 1.96 -11.47
CA ILE A 168 -11.27 3.05 -11.71
C ILE A 168 -10.21 2.59 -12.72
N PRO A 169 -10.16 3.17 -13.93
CA PRO A 169 -9.15 2.82 -14.91
C PRO A 169 -7.75 3.22 -14.44
N LYS A 170 -6.73 2.57 -14.99
CA LYS A 170 -5.30 2.84 -14.73
C LYS A 170 -4.81 2.50 -13.31
N LEU A 171 -5.64 1.91 -12.45
CA LEU A 171 -5.20 1.42 -11.14
C LEU A 171 -4.90 -0.10 -11.18
N THR A 172 -3.77 -0.47 -10.61
CA THR A 172 -3.46 -1.87 -10.27
C THR A 172 -3.83 -2.10 -8.81
N ILE A 173 -4.83 -2.96 -8.57
CA ILE A 173 -5.41 -3.15 -7.23
C ILE A 173 -5.06 -4.54 -6.71
N TYR A 174 -4.53 -4.59 -5.49
CA TYR A 174 -4.29 -5.82 -4.72
C TYR A 174 -5.25 -5.82 -3.53
N GLY A 175 -6.33 -6.58 -3.66
CA GLY A 175 -7.31 -6.81 -2.61
C GLY A 175 -6.99 -8.10 -1.86
N GLU A 176 -6.54 -8.00 -0.61
CA GLU A 176 -6.08 -9.13 0.17
C GLU A 176 -6.81 -9.22 1.52
N SER A 177 -6.86 -10.44 2.06
CA SER A 177 -7.57 -10.71 3.31
C SER A 177 -6.70 -10.55 4.56
N SER A 178 -5.37 -10.47 4.42
CA SER A 178 -4.47 -10.42 5.57
C SER A 178 -3.14 -9.72 5.27
N LEU A 179 -2.49 -9.25 6.34
CA LEU A 179 -1.14 -8.69 6.31
C LEU A 179 -0.13 -9.69 5.68
N LEU A 180 -0.26 -10.98 6.02
CA LEU A 180 0.61 -12.03 5.51
C LEU A 180 0.53 -12.16 3.99
N HIS A 181 -0.65 -12.10 3.41
CA HIS A 181 -0.84 -12.15 1.96
C HIS A 181 -0.21 -10.96 1.25
N ILE A 182 -0.39 -9.74 1.77
CA ILE A 182 0.28 -8.53 1.25
C ILE A 182 1.81 -8.68 1.25
N ILE A 183 2.38 -9.17 2.37
CA ILE A 183 3.83 -9.39 2.48
C ILE A 183 4.30 -10.40 1.41
N SER A 184 3.56 -11.50 1.22
CA SER A 184 3.88 -12.52 0.22
C SER A 184 3.93 -11.94 -1.20
N ILE A 185 3.00 -11.04 -1.55
CA ILE A 185 2.99 -10.35 -2.84
C ILE A 185 4.22 -9.45 -2.99
N LEU A 186 4.53 -8.66 -1.97
CA LEU A 186 5.70 -7.76 -1.98
C LEU A 186 6.99 -8.56 -2.17
N GLU A 187 7.16 -9.68 -1.46
CA GLU A 187 8.33 -10.56 -1.58
C GLU A 187 8.45 -11.22 -2.96
N LYS A 188 7.34 -11.76 -3.49
CA LYS A 188 7.30 -12.36 -4.84
C LYS A 188 7.69 -11.34 -5.91
N ARG A 189 7.13 -10.14 -5.86
CA ARG A 189 7.45 -9.07 -6.81
C ARG A 189 8.89 -8.56 -6.67
N ALA A 190 9.41 -8.48 -5.46
CA ALA A 190 10.81 -8.11 -5.22
C ALA A 190 11.79 -9.13 -5.82
N LYS A 191 11.40 -10.42 -5.89
CA LYS A 191 12.18 -11.50 -6.52
C LYS A 191 12.04 -11.50 -8.05
N SER A 192 10.84 -11.29 -8.61
CA SER A 192 10.57 -11.40 -10.05
C SER A 192 11.32 -10.37 -10.90
N LYS A 193 11.54 -9.15 -10.41
CA LYS A 193 12.36 -8.15 -11.10
C LYS A 193 13.84 -8.55 -11.23
N CYS A 194 14.32 -9.49 -10.39
CA CYS A 194 15.68 -10.02 -10.50
C CYS A 194 15.86 -10.96 -11.69
N SER A 195 14.84 -11.76 -12.02
CA SER A 195 14.94 -12.75 -13.12
C SER A 195 14.93 -12.12 -14.52
N LYS A 196 14.29 -10.94 -14.70
CA LYS A 196 14.29 -10.24 -15.98
C LYS A 196 15.64 -9.57 -16.29
N VAL A 197 16.28 -8.96 -15.29
CA VAL A 197 17.61 -8.34 -15.49
C VAL A 197 18.68 -9.40 -15.78
N ASN A 198 18.64 -10.54 -15.11
CA ASN A 198 19.59 -11.63 -15.37
C ASN A 198 19.36 -12.30 -16.73
N LYS A 199 18.11 -12.39 -17.25
CA LYS A 199 17.85 -12.92 -18.59
C LYS A 199 18.39 -12.01 -19.70
N GLU A 200 18.34 -10.68 -19.54
CA GLU A 200 18.91 -9.75 -20.53
C GLU A 200 20.45 -9.73 -20.52
N ILE A 201 21.07 -9.96 -19.37
CA ILE A 201 22.54 -10.03 -19.25
C ILE A 201 23.04 -11.37 -19.80
N ILE A 202 22.34 -12.48 -19.54
CA ILE A 202 22.72 -13.82 -20.02
C ILE A 202 22.45 -13.98 -21.53
N SER A 203 21.41 -13.35 -22.09
CA SER A 203 21.12 -13.39 -23.52
C SER A 203 22.13 -12.62 -24.39
N LYS A 204 22.94 -11.73 -23.78
CA LYS A 204 24.03 -11.01 -24.47
C LYS A 204 25.39 -11.71 -24.38
N SER A 205 25.52 -12.80 -23.61
CA SER A 205 26.81 -13.50 -23.40
C SER A 205 26.88 -14.94 -23.93
N THR A 206 25.82 -15.51 -24.49
CA THR A 206 25.84 -16.87 -25.01
C THR A 206 25.04 -16.98 -26.30
N SER A 207 25.71 -16.63 -27.42
CA SER A 207 25.44 -17.28 -28.71
C SER A 207 26.30 -18.53 -28.75
N SER A 208 25.84 -19.64 -28.22
CA SER A 208 26.08 -21.02 -28.73
C SER A 208 25.58 -22.10 -27.78
N LYS A 209 24.72 -22.94 -28.35
CA LYS A 209 24.46 -24.36 -28.06
C LYS A 209 23.55 -24.77 -26.88
N ASN A 210 22.34 -25.15 -27.32
CA ASN A 210 21.64 -26.44 -27.12
C ASN A 210 21.03 -26.86 -25.78
N GLN A 211 19.72 -27.12 -25.91
CA GLN A 211 18.89 -28.27 -25.46
C GLN A 211 18.28 -28.29 -24.08
N ASN A 212 16.94 -28.27 -24.13
CA ASN A 212 15.94 -29.00 -23.35
C ASN A 212 16.12 -29.11 -21.82
N TYR A 213 15.28 -28.38 -21.09
CA TYR A 213 14.58 -28.93 -19.94
C TYR A 213 13.21 -28.22 -19.80
N ASN A 214 12.17 -28.97 -20.19
CA ASN A 214 10.78 -28.68 -19.80
C ASN A 214 10.59 -29.07 -18.32
N GLN A 215 10.28 -28.14 -17.45
CA GLN A 215 9.48 -28.41 -16.28
C GLN A 215 8.58 -27.18 -16.04
N SER A 216 7.31 -27.43 -16.21
CA SER A 216 6.18 -26.56 -15.99
C SER A 216 6.14 -26.10 -14.53
N VAL A 217 6.47 -24.84 -14.31
CA VAL A 217 6.08 -24.13 -13.09
C VAL A 217 4.75 -23.47 -13.40
N GLU A 218 3.68 -23.97 -12.78
CA GLU A 218 2.37 -23.32 -12.75
C GLU A 218 2.55 -21.91 -12.20
N LEU A 219 2.55 -20.94 -13.10
CA LEU A 219 2.40 -19.54 -12.78
C LEU A 219 0.94 -19.38 -12.37
N LEU A 220 0.71 -19.14 -11.06
CA LEU A 220 -0.54 -18.53 -10.62
C LEU A 220 -0.62 -17.18 -11.32
N GLU A 221 -1.46 -17.12 -12.34
CA GLU A 221 -1.79 -15.90 -13.07
C GLU A 221 -2.21 -14.81 -12.07
N PRO A 222 -1.76 -13.57 -12.24
CA PRO A 222 -2.41 -12.45 -11.59
C PRO A 222 -3.86 -12.47 -12.07
N TYR A 223 -4.79 -12.35 -11.14
CA TYR A 223 -6.22 -12.21 -11.41
C TYR A 223 -6.39 -11.31 -12.64
N GLU A 224 -6.96 -11.88 -13.71
CA GLU A 224 -6.97 -11.32 -15.06
C GLU A 224 -7.24 -9.82 -15.03
N SER A 225 -6.30 -9.06 -15.59
CA SER A 225 -6.59 -7.72 -16.08
C SER A 225 -7.81 -7.88 -16.99
N VAL A 226 -8.91 -7.27 -16.60
CA VAL A 226 -10.11 -7.19 -17.42
C VAL A 226 -9.65 -6.65 -18.78
N ASP A 227 -9.75 -7.49 -19.81
CA ASP A 227 -9.51 -7.10 -21.18
C ASP A 227 -10.27 -5.84 -21.48
N TYR A 228 -9.57 -4.85 -22.00
CA TYR A 228 -10.12 -3.61 -22.49
C TYR A 228 -11.30 -3.94 -23.38
N ILE A 229 -12.47 -3.45 -23.02
CA ILE A 229 -13.61 -3.38 -23.92
C ILE A 229 -13.12 -2.62 -25.15
N ASN A 230 -13.16 -3.28 -26.30
CA ASN A 230 -12.80 -2.69 -27.60
C ASN A 230 -13.42 -1.32 -27.73
N GLU A 231 -12.65 -0.36 -28.22
CA GLU A 231 -13.03 1.06 -28.42
C GLU A 231 -14.25 1.26 -29.32
N ASP A 232 -14.80 0.21 -29.92
CA ASP A 232 -15.90 0.30 -30.89
C ASP A 232 -17.31 0.37 -30.28
N ASN A 233 -17.46 0.38 -28.96
CA ASN A 233 -18.76 0.56 -28.27
C ASN A 233 -18.78 1.72 -27.28
N CYS A 234 -17.97 2.73 -27.49
CA CYS A 234 -18.22 4.03 -26.85
C CYS A 234 -19.48 4.63 -27.47
N VAL A 235 -20.59 4.51 -26.75
CA VAL A 235 -21.73 5.40 -27.00
C VAL A 235 -21.20 6.82 -26.83
N ASP A 236 -21.18 7.56 -27.92
CA ASP A 236 -20.82 8.96 -27.98
C ASP A 236 -21.79 9.74 -27.08
N ILE A 237 -21.39 9.95 -25.81
CA ILE A 237 -22.13 10.87 -24.93
C ILE A 237 -21.70 12.26 -25.39
N GLY A 238 -22.48 12.77 -26.36
CA GLY A 238 -22.28 14.05 -26.96
C GLY A 238 -22.02 15.16 -25.93
N THR A 239 -20.93 15.84 -26.18
CA THR A 239 -20.66 17.28 -25.97
C THR A 239 -21.31 17.95 -24.78
N ASN A 240 -20.47 18.37 -23.82
CA ASN A 240 -20.57 19.60 -23.01
C ASN A 240 -22.00 20.02 -22.60
N GLN A 241 -22.68 19.24 -21.81
CA GLN A 241 -23.66 19.79 -20.88
C GLN A 241 -22.95 20.15 -19.58
N ILE A 242 -22.74 21.43 -19.35
CA ILE A 242 -22.46 21.98 -18.03
C ILE A 242 -23.73 21.67 -17.23
N TYR A 243 -23.66 20.61 -16.39
CA TYR A 243 -24.69 20.36 -15.41
C TYR A 243 -24.61 21.47 -14.36
N THR A 244 -25.44 22.50 -14.51
CA THR A 244 -25.72 23.38 -13.38
C THR A 244 -26.53 22.57 -12.38
N VAL A 245 -25.88 22.08 -11.33
CA VAL A 245 -26.57 21.42 -10.22
C VAL A 245 -27.45 22.46 -9.55
N ASP A 246 -28.77 22.30 -9.67
CA ASP A 246 -29.73 23.13 -8.97
C ASP A 246 -30.11 22.50 -7.61
N PHE A 247 -30.44 23.32 -6.64
CA PHE A 247 -30.97 22.88 -5.34
C PHE A 247 -32.25 22.05 -5.46
N SER A 248 -33.01 22.23 -6.54
CA SER A 248 -34.17 21.40 -6.89
C SER A 248 -33.83 19.93 -7.09
N ASP A 249 -32.58 19.61 -7.50
CA ASP A 249 -32.14 18.26 -7.80
C ASP A 249 -31.81 17.46 -6.50
N VAL A 250 -31.72 18.13 -5.36
CA VAL A 250 -31.51 17.49 -4.07
C VAL A 250 -32.82 16.93 -3.54
N GLN A 251 -32.95 15.63 -3.48
CA GLN A 251 -34.12 14.98 -2.87
C GLN A 251 -34.06 15.04 -1.34
N GLY A 252 -35.14 15.48 -0.71
CA GLY A 252 -35.24 15.66 0.74
C GLY A 252 -34.72 17.00 1.24
N GLN A 253 -34.52 17.11 2.55
CA GLN A 253 -34.03 18.33 3.26
C GLN A 253 -34.89 19.59 3.05
N GLU A 254 -36.20 19.44 3.05
CA GLU A 254 -37.16 20.54 2.82
C GLU A 254 -36.97 21.76 3.74
N LEU A 255 -36.55 21.53 5.00
CA LEU A 255 -36.26 22.62 5.94
C LEU A 255 -35.01 23.43 5.55
N GLY A 256 -33.98 22.75 5.03
CA GLY A 256 -32.77 23.41 4.56
C GLY A 256 -33.01 24.25 3.31
N LYS A 257 -33.82 23.76 2.39
CA LYS A 257 -34.20 24.47 1.13
C LYS A 257 -35.00 25.74 1.39
N ARG A 258 -35.78 25.80 2.47
CA ARG A 258 -36.57 26.99 2.86
C ARG A 258 -35.75 28.05 3.61
N ALA A 259 -34.56 27.73 4.07
CA ALA A 259 -33.70 28.64 4.83
C ALA A 259 -32.71 29.43 3.95
N MET A 260 -32.63 29.12 2.66
CA MET A 260 -31.87 29.82 1.62
C MET A 260 -32.78 30.62 0.74
#